data_f62fc9bb2dae0c9c9811ff9de4c5d054
#
_entry.id   f62fc9bb2dae0c9c9811ff9de4c5d054
#
_cell.length_a   1.000
_cell.length_b   1.000
_cell.length_c   1.000
_cell.angle_alpha   90.00
_cell.angle_beta   90.00
_cell.angle_gamma   90.00
#
_symmetry.space_group_name_H-M   'P 1'
#
loop_
_entity.id
_entity.type
_entity.pdbx_description
1 polymer ?
#
loop_
_entity_poly.entity_id
_entity_poly.type
_entity_poly.pdbx_seq_one_letter_code
_entity_poly.pdbx_strand_id
1 'polypeptide(L)'
;MKNNRLVAALATALFAACAEGPTESTPITELPRPLTASEQEVITASNTFAFELFREINASEPGANVFISPLSASMALGMTLNGARGETFDAMRGTLGFEGLTQHEVNASYRGLIDLLRGLDPQVEMLIGNSIWYRDPFPFHQAFFDTTSAYFDARVAGLDFTDPAS
;
A
#
# COMPACT_ATOMS: atom_id res chain seq x y z
N MET A 1 38.76 -0.50 52.49
CA MET A 1 37.97 -1.67 52.02
C MET A 1 36.45 -1.41 51.87
N LYS A 2 35.89 -0.27 52.31
CA LYS A 2 34.46 0.04 52.19
C LYS A 2 34.05 0.56 50.81
N ASN A 3 34.96 1.21 50.07
CA ASN A 3 34.62 1.83 48.76
C ASN A 3 34.50 0.84 47.59
N ASN A 4 35.19 -0.31 47.65
CA ASN A 4 35.12 -1.30 46.56
C ASN A 4 33.79 -2.07 46.51
N ARG A 5 33.05 -2.13 47.61
CA ARG A 5 31.74 -2.79 47.64
C ARG A 5 30.62 -1.91 47.01
N LEU A 6 30.77 -0.59 47.13
CA LEU A 6 29.83 0.37 46.52
C LEU A 6 30.01 0.45 44.99
N VAL A 7 31.26 0.39 44.51
CA VAL A 7 31.56 0.39 43.07
C VAL A 7 31.10 -0.91 42.41
N ALA A 8 31.26 -2.05 43.10
CA ALA A 8 30.79 -3.33 42.59
C ALA A 8 29.25 -3.40 42.54
N ALA A 9 28.54 -2.80 43.51
CA ALA A 9 27.06 -2.75 43.51
C ALA A 9 26.50 -1.80 42.41
N LEU A 10 27.20 -0.71 42.10
CA LEU A 10 26.81 0.21 41.02
C LEU A 10 27.05 -0.42 39.63
N ALA A 11 28.14 -1.19 39.46
CA ALA A 11 28.44 -1.87 38.21
C ALA A 11 27.41 -2.99 37.87
N THR A 12 26.90 -3.71 38.87
CA THR A 12 25.88 -4.73 38.68
C THR A 12 24.49 -4.15 38.36
N ALA A 13 24.17 -2.94 38.86
CA ALA A 13 22.89 -2.29 38.55
C ALA A 13 22.82 -1.77 37.10
N LEU A 14 23.95 -1.43 36.47
CA LEU A 14 24.02 -0.96 35.09
C LEU A 14 23.83 -2.08 34.04
N PHE A 15 24.10 -3.34 34.39
CA PHE A 15 23.87 -4.47 33.50
C PHE A 15 22.44 -5.03 33.54
N ALA A 16 21.65 -4.70 34.56
CA ALA A 16 20.25 -5.12 34.65
C ALA A 16 19.29 -4.27 33.80
N ALA A 17 19.70 -3.08 33.34
CA ALA A 17 18.87 -2.18 32.57
C ALA A 17 18.71 -2.57 31.06
N CYS A 18 19.48 -3.55 30.58
CA CYS A 18 19.36 -4.08 29.20
C CYS A 18 18.66 -5.44 29.11
N ALA A 19 17.97 -5.86 30.16
CA ALA A 19 17.25 -7.16 30.20
C ALA A 19 15.76 -7.06 29.87
N GLU A 20 15.30 -5.96 29.26
CA GLU A 20 14.06 -6.01 28.51
C GLU A 20 14.37 -6.77 27.21
N GLY A 21 14.09 -8.07 27.20
CA GLY A 21 14.15 -8.89 26.00
C GLY A 21 13.34 -8.23 24.87
N PRO A 22 13.67 -8.50 23.61
CA PRO A 22 12.86 -8.00 22.51
C PRO A 22 11.40 -8.39 22.80
N THR A 23 10.51 -7.42 22.73
CA THR A 23 9.07 -7.66 22.84
C THR A 23 8.76 -8.78 21.83
N GLU A 24 8.47 -9.99 22.32
CA GLU A 24 8.11 -11.10 21.45
C GLU A 24 6.80 -10.71 20.76
N SER A 25 6.91 -10.17 19.53
CA SER A 25 5.74 -9.98 18.69
C SER A 25 5.20 -11.35 18.34
N THR A 26 4.01 -11.67 18.79
CA THR A 26 3.34 -12.91 18.40
C THR A 26 3.06 -12.83 16.89
N PRO A 27 3.62 -13.72 16.07
CA PRO A 27 3.38 -13.69 14.63
C PRO A 27 1.88 -13.82 14.34
N ILE A 28 1.38 -13.04 13.38
CA ILE A 28 0.02 -13.20 12.87
C ILE A 28 -0.02 -14.53 12.10
N THR A 29 -0.82 -15.46 12.58
CA THR A 29 -0.98 -16.79 11.98
C THR A 29 -2.26 -16.92 11.17
N GLU A 30 -3.23 -16.03 11.36
CA GLU A 30 -4.52 -16.04 10.69
C GLU A 30 -4.94 -14.64 10.29
N LEU A 31 -5.67 -14.54 9.17
CA LEU A 31 -6.27 -13.27 8.76
C LEU A 31 -7.44 -12.90 9.69
N PRO A 32 -7.69 -11.61 9.95
CA PRO A 32 -8.82 -11.15 10.77
C PRO A 32 -10.19 -11.58 10.23
N ARG A 33 -10.28 -11.85 8.93
CA ARG A 33 -11.45 -12.39 8.24
C ARG A 33 -11.04 -13.21 7.02
N PRO A 34 -11.89 -14.10 6.51
CA PRO A 34 -11.65 -14.77 5.24
C PRO A 34 -11.66 -13.76 4.09
N LEU A 35 -10.87 -14.06 3.04
CA LEU A 35 -10.89 -13.33 1.78
C LEU A 35 -12.07 -13.79 0.92
N THR A 36 -12.67 -12.86 0.18
CA THR A 36 -13.61 -13.20 -0.89
C THR A 36 -12.88 -13.81 -2.08
N ALA A 37 -13.60 -14.45 -2.99
CA ALA A 37 -12.99 -15.01 -4.21
C ALA A 37 -12.34 -13.92 -5.07
N SER A 38 -13.01 -12.78 -5.23
CA SER A 38 -12.45 -11.64 -5.98
C SER A 38 -11.24 -10.99 -5.31
N GLU A 39 -11.19 -10.93 -3.97
CA GLU A 39 -9.99 -10.47 -3.26
C GLU A 39 -8.80 -11.42 -3.47
N GLN A 40 -9.02 -12.74 -3.46
CA GLN A 40 -7.97 -13.72 -3.75
C GLN A 40 -7.43 -13.57 -5.18
N GLU A 41 -8.33 -13.32 -6.15
CA GLU A 41 -7.96 -13.11 -7.53
C GLU A 41 -7.17 -11.80 -7.71
N VAL A 42 -7.61 -10.69 -7.08
CA VAL A 42 -6.89 -9.41 -7.08
C VAL A 42 -5.52 -9.55 -6.42
N ILE A 43 -5.37 -10.29 -5.33
CA ILE A 43 -4.07 -10.55 -4.68
C ILE A 43 -3.15 -11.32 -5.63
N THR A 44 -3.66 -12.37 -6.29
CA THR A 44 -2.88 -13.17 -7.23
C THR A 44 -2.40 -12.33 -8.41
N ALA A 45 -3.29 -11.55 -9.02
CA ALA A 45 -2.99 -10.63 -10.10
C ALA A 45 -1.97 -9.56 -9.67
N SER A 46 -2.19 -8.94 -8.51
CA SER A 46 -1.28 -7.92 -7.97
C SER A 46 0.12 -8.45 -7.67
N ASN A 47 0.24 -9.70 -7.21
CA ASN A 47 1.55 -10.33 -7.01
C ASN A 47 2.25 -10.59 -8.34
N THR A 48 1.53 -11.06 -9.37
CA THR A 48 2.09 -11.23 -10.72
C THR A 48 2.59 -9.89 -11.27
N PHE A 49 1.74 -8.87 -11.24
CA PHE A 49 2.10 -7.50 -11.63
C PHE A 49 3.33 -6.98 -10.88
N ALA A 50 3.42 -7.24 -9.57
CA ALA A 50 4.54 -6.79 -8.74
C ALA A 50 5.89 -7.35 -9.20
N PHE A 51 5.94 -8.66 -9.50
CA PHE A 51 7.15 -9.31 -9.98
C PHE A 51 7.49 -8.92 -11.41
N GLU A 52 6.51 -8.71 -12.28
CA GLU A 52 6.73 -8.22 -13.63
C GLU A 52 7.27 -6.78 -13.61
N LEU A 53 6.66 -5.89 -12.85
CA LEU A 53 7.13 -4.52 -12.66
C LEU A 53 8.57 -4.48 -12.13
N PHE A 54 8.87 -5.28 -11.11
CA PHE A 54 10.23 -5.37 -10.55
C PHE A 54 11.23 -5.84 -11.59
N ARG A 55 10.88 -6.88 -12.38
CA ARG A 55 11.75 -7.41 -13.42
C ARG A 55 12.05 -6.37 -14.50
N GLU A 56 11.03 -5.67 -14.98
CA GLU A 56 11.18 -4.65 -16.01
C GLU A 56 12.05 -3.47 -15.54
N ILE A 57 11.83 -2.98 -14.31
CA ILE A 57 12.65 -1.90 -13.74
C ILE A 57 14.10 -2.37 -13.56
N ASN A 58 14.32 -3.55 -13.00
CA ASN A 58 15.67 -4.09 -12.80
C ASN A 58 16.41 -4.34 -14.13
N ALA A 59 15.68 -4.68 -15.19
CA ALA A 59 16.27 -4.85 -16.53
C ALA A 59 16.60 -3.49 -17.17
N SER A 60 15.82 -2.44 -16.90
CA SER A 60 16.07 -1.10 -17.43
C SER A 60 17.23 -0.37 -16.74
N GLU A 61 17.54 -0.73 -15.51
CA GLU A 61 18.61 -0.10 -14.69
C GLU A 61 19.61 -1.15 -14.15
N PRO A 62 20.40 -1.81 -15.00
CA PRO A 62 21.30 -2.87 -14.59
C PRO A 62 22.35 -2.40 -13.57
N GLY A 63 22.43 -3.07 -12.42
CA GLY A 63 23.39 -2.77 -11.36
C GLY A 63 23.01 -1.64 -10.41
N ALA A 64 21.83 -1.03 -10.59
CA ALA A 64 21.28 -0.07 -9.63
C ALA A 64 20.59 -0.80 -8.46
N ASN A 65 20.48 -0.09 -7.32
CA ASN A 65 19.63 -0.54 -6.23
C ASN A 65 18.17 -0.20 -6.57
N VAL A 66 17.31 -1.21 -6.65
CA VAL A 66 15.89 -1.05 -6.97
C VAL A 66 15.06 -1.14 -5.70
N PHE A 67 14.30 -0.08 -5.42
CA PHE A 67 13.30 -0.03 -4.36
C PHE A 67 11.99 0.48 -4.93
N ILE A 68 10.95 -0.33 -4.90
CA ILE A 68 9.62 0.01 -5.45
C ILE A 68 8.52 -0.38 -4.49
N SER A 69 7.35 0.22 -4.65
CA SER A 69 6.11 -0.17 -3.98
C SER A 69 5.07 -0.63 -5.02
N PRO A 70 5.04 -1.92 -5.36
CA PRO A 70 4.07 -2.44 -6.34
C PRO A 70 2.62 -2.25 -5.90
N LEU A 71 2.34 -2.31 -4.60
CA LEU A 71 1.01 -2.05 -4.05
C LEU A 71 0.54 -0.62 -4.36
N SER A 72 1.41 0.38 -4.17
CA SER A 72 1.10 1.77 -4.51
C SER A 72 0.88 1.95 -6.01
N ALA A 73 1.70 1.33 -6.85
CA ALA A 73 1.55 1.36 -8.31
C ALA A 73 0.22 0.69 -8.74
N SER A 74 -0.09 -0.48 -8.19
CA SER A 74 -1.33 -1.20 -8.46
C SER A 74 -2.58 -0.39 -8.05
N MET A 75 -2.56 0.26 -6.89
CA MET A 75 -3.66 1.13 -6.43
C MET A 75 -3.81 2.37 -7.34
N ALA A 76 -2.72 3.03 -7.71
CA ALA A 76 -2.76 4.19 -8.59
C ALA A 76 -3.32 3.84 -9.98
N LEU A 77 -2.88 2.73 -10.55
CA LEU A 77 -3.41 2.23 -11.82
C LEU A 77 -4.85 1.74 -11.69
N GLY A 78 -5.22 1.10 -10.57
CA GLY A 78 -6.60 0.69 -10.28
C GLY A 78 -7.56 1.88 -10.17
N MET A 79 -7.14 2.99 -9.57
CA MET A 79 -7.91 4.23 -9.58
C MET A 79 -8.06 4.77 -11.01
N THR A 80 -6.97 4.84 -11.77
CA THR A 80 -6.94 5.36 -13.14
C THR A 80 -7.81 4.52 -14.08
N LEU A 81 -7.86 3.21 -13.89
CA LEU A 81 -8.68 2.27 -14.65
C LEU A 81 -10.17 2.66 -14.63
N ASN A 82 -10.68 3.24 -13.55
CA ASN A 82 -12.06 3.72 -13.45
C ASN A 82 -12.38 4.86 -14.43
N GLY A 83 -11.36 5.61 -14.87
CA GLY A 83 -11.49 6.66 -15.88
C GLY A 83 -11.22 6.18 -17.32
N ALA A 84 -10.55 5.04 -17.49
CA ALA A 84 -10.16 4.51 -18.79
C ALA A 84 -11.34 3.99 -19.60
N ARG A 85 -11.21 4.01 -20.93
CA ARG A 85 -12.21 3.48 -21.88
C ARG A 85 -11.52 2.85 -23.10
N GLY A 86 -12.24 1.93 -23.77
CA GLY A 86 -11.77 1.28 -25.00
C GLY A 86 -10.44 0.58 -24.82
N GLU A 87 -9.56 0.68 -25.82
CA GLU A 87 -8.25 -0.01 -25.82
C GLU A 87 -7.37 0.31 -24.61
N THR A 88 -7.43 1.53 -24.09
CA THR A 88 -6.69 1.91 -22.87
C THR A 88 -7.20 1.13 -21.66
N PHE A 89 -8.51 0.99 -21.52
CA PHE A 89 -9.11 0.19 -20.45
C PHE A 89 -8.71 -1.28 -20.55
N ASP A 90 -8.79 -1.87 -21.76
CA ASP A 90 -8.42 -3.26 -21.98
C ASP A 90 -6.94 -3.53 -21.72
N ALA A 91 -6.05 -2.64 -22.20
CA ALA A 91 -4.63 -2.73 -21.96
C ALA A 91 -4.28 -2.63 -20.47
N MET A 92 -4.90 -1.71 -19.74
CA MET A 92 -4.68 -1.57 -18.29
C MET A 92 -5.18 -2.80 -17.53
N ARG A 93 -6.35 -3.34 -17.88
CA ARG A 93 -6.87 -4.57 -17.27
C ARG A 93 -5.94 -5.75 -17.49
N GLY A 94 -5.44 -5.94 -18.71
CA GLY A 94 -4.48 -6.99 -19.04
C GLY A 94 -3.18 -6.84 -18.25
N THR A 95 -2.64 -5.62 -18.19
CA THR A 95 -1.41 -5.34 -17.43
C THR A 95 -1.57 -5.60 -15.93
N LEU A 96 -2.74 -5.31 -15.36
CA LEU A 96 -3.03 -5.54 -13.95
C LEU A 96 -3.54 -6.97 -13.66
N GLY A 97 -3.81 -7.78 -14.69
CA GLY A 97 -4.31 -9.14 -14.55
C GLY A 97 -5.77 -9.24 -14.08
N PHE A 98 -6.62 -8.24 -14.37
CA PHE A 98 -8.01 -8.18 -13.91
C PHE A 98 -9.05 -8.63 -14.95
N GLU A 99 -8.64 -9.37 -15.97
CA GLU A 99 -9.50 -9.76 -17.09
C GLU A 99 -10.70 -10.64 -16.67
N GLY A 100 -10.53 -11.46 -15.61
CA GLY A 100 -11.57 -12.31 -15.05
C GLY A 100 -12.60 -11.60 -14.16
N LEU A 101 -12.34 -10.35 -13.75
CA LEU A 101 -13.14 -9.60 -12.78
C LEU A 101 -13.96 -8.49 -13.45
N THR A 102 -15.13 -8.21 -12.91
CA THR A 102 -15.85 -6.97 -13.23
C THR A 102 -15.15 -5.77 -12.57
N GLN A 103 -15.37 -4.55 -13.12
CA GLN A 103 -14.81 -3.34 -12.52
C GLN A 103 -15.30 -3.12 -11.07
N HIS A 104 -16.52 -3.52 -10.77
CA HIS A 104 -17.06 -3.45 -9.42
C HIS A 104 -16.34 -4.41 -8.46
N GLU A 105 -16.06 -5.64 -8.87
CA GLU A 105 -15.31 -6.61 -8.06
C GLU A 105 -13.88 -6.13 -7.79
N VAL A 106 -13.20 -5.56 -8.80
CA VAL A 106 -11.88 -4.96 -8.62
C VAL A 106 -11.93 -3.85 -7.57
N ASN A 107 -12.85 -2.90 -7.71
CA ASN A 107 -12.99 -1.78 -6.78
C ASN A 107 -13.33 -2.26 -5.36
N ALA A 108 -14.31 -3.16 -5.21
CA ALA A 108 -14.71 -3.71 -3.92
C ALA A 108 -13.56 -4.49 -3.25
N SER A 109 -12.77 -5.22 -4.04
CA SER A 109 -11.58 -5.93 -3.55
C SER A 109 -10.51 -4.97 -3.05
N TYR A 110 -10.21 -3.89 -3.76
CA TYR A 110 -9.28 -2.88 -3.24
C TYR A 110 -9.76 -2.26 -1.93
N ARG A 111 -11.04 -1.91 -1.83
CA ARG A 111 -11.60 -1.40 -0.57
C ARG A 111 -11.43 -2.41 0.56
N GLY A 112 -11.84 -3.66 0.33
CA GLY A 112 -11.74 -4.71 1.33
C GLY A 112 -10.30 -5.02 1.75
N LEU A 113 -9.34 -4.98 0.80
CA LEU A 113 -7.92 -5.18 1.09
C LEU A 113 -7.28 -4.01 1.85
N ILE A 114 -7.66 -2.76 1.54
CA ILE A 114 -7.23 -1.58 2.30
C ILE A 114 -7.67 -1.72 3.77
N ASP A 115 -8.94 -2.06 4.00
CA ASP A 115 -9.48 -2.24 5.34
C ASP A 115 -8.82 -3.41 6.07
N LEU A 116 -8.58 -4.53 5.37
CA LEU A 116 -7.87 -5.69 5.91
C LEU A 116 -6.45 -5.34 6.34
N LEU A 117 -5.68 -4.67 5.48
CA LEU A 117 -4.29 -4.32 5.75
C LEU A 117 -4.17 -3.34 6.93
N ARG A 118 -5.07 -2.37 7.03
CA ARG A 118 -5.11 -1.42 8.15
C ARG A 118 -5.44 -2.09 9.49
N GLY A 119 -6.21 -3.16 9.46
CA GLY A 119 -6.62 -3.92 10.66
C GLY A 119 -5.88 -5.22 10.88
N LEU A 120 -4.82 -5.50 10.11
CA LEU A 120 -4.15 -6.80 10.10
C LEU A 120 -3.45 -7.11 11.42
N ASP A 121 -2.74 -6.14 11.97
CA ASP A 121 -2.00 -6.27 13.23
C ASP A 121 -2.32 -5.09 14.14
N PRO A 122 -2.95 -5.32 15.31
CA PRO A 122 -3.27 -4.24 16.24
C PRO A 122 -2.02 -3.57 16.88
N GLN A 123 -0.85 -4.17 16.73
CA GLN A 123 0.42 -3.61 17.22
C GLN A 123 1.14 -2.77 16.16
N VAL A 124 0.66 -2.78 14.91
CA VAL A 124 1.24 -2.06 13.79
C VAL A 124 0.25 -1.06 13.23
N GLU A 125 0.61 0.21 13.22
CA GLU A 125 -0.15 1.23 12.51
C GLU A 125 0.24 1.22 11.02
N MET A 126 -0.70 0.80 10.15
CA MET A 126 -0.52 0.86 8.70
C MET A 126 -1.35 1.99 8.10
N LEU A 127 -0.69 3.01 7.55
CA LEU A 127 -1.32 4.13 6.87
C LEU A 127 -1.19 3.96 5.35
N ILE A 128 -2.32 4.04 4.65
CA ILE A 128 -2.37 4.04 3.19
C ILE A 128 -3.00 5.36 2.77
N GLY A 129 -2.25 6.18 2.02
CA GLY A 129 -2.71 7.46 1.48
C GLY A 129 -2.78 7.42 -0.04
N ASN A 130 -3.98 7.60 -0.59
CA ASN A 130 -4.21 7.74 -2.03
C ASN A 130 -4.70 9.16 -2.34
N SER A 131 -4.29 9.70 -3.49
CA SER A 131 -4.77 10.99 -3.95
C SER A 131 -4.78 11.10 -5.46
N ILE A 132 -5.71 11.92 -5.97
CA ILE A 132 -5.79 12.33 -7.36
C ILE A 132 -5.77 13.86 -7.39
N TRP A 133 -4.76 14.40 -8.06
CA TRP A 133 -4.61 15.81 -8.29
C TRP A 133 -4.86 16.08 -9.76
N TYR A 134 -5.90 16.85 -10.07
CA TYR A 134 -6.26 17.13 -11.44
C TYR A 134 -6.12 18.63 -11.76
N ARG A 135 -5.90 18.93 -13.03
CA ARG A 135 -5.78 20.32 -13.49
C ARG A 135 -7.16 21.00 -13.47
N ASP A 136 -7.28 22.06 -12.68
CA ASP A 136 -8.45 22.93 -12.70
C ASP A 136 -8.32 23.95 -13.86
N PRO A 137 -9.35 24.19 -14.71
CA PRO A 137 -10.72 23.70 -14.67
C PRO A 137 -11.00 22.51 -15.63
N PHE A 138 -10.14 21.52 -15.74
CA PHE A 138 -10.39 20.38 -16.63
C PHE A 138 -11.65 19.60 -16.23
N PRO A 139 -12.59 19.34 -17.17
CA PRO A 139 -13.84 18.67 -16.84
C PRO A 139 -13.63 17.17 -16.63
N PHE A 140 -13.91 16.69 -15.42
CA PHE A 140 -13.98 15.27 -15.09
C PHE A 140 -15.41 14.84 -14.78
N HIS A 141 -15.72 13.57 -14.99
CA HIS A 141 -17.00 13.01 -14.56
C HIS A 141 -17.01 12.83 -13.04
N GLN A 142 -18.02 13.37 -12.37
CA GLN A 142 -18.17 13.25 -10.91
C GLN A 142 -18.12 11.80 -10.44
N ALA A 143 -18.72 10.87 -11.18
CA ALA A 143 -18.69 9.44 -10.86
C ALA A 143 -17.28 8.84 -10.76
N PHE A 144 -16.28 9.38 -11.47
CA PHE A 144 -14.89 8.98 -11.33
C PHE A 144 -14.35 9.36 -9.95
N PHE A 145 -14.61 10.58 -9.51
CA PHE A 145 -14.17 11.06 -8.19
C PHE A 145 -14.87 10.31 -7.05
N ASP A 146 -16.19 10.10 -7.17
CA ASP A 146 -16.98 9.36 -6.18
C ASP A 146 -16.46 7.92 -6.02
N THR A 147 -16.17 7.26 -7.15
CA THR A 147 -15.64 5.88 -7.16
C THR A 147 -14.26 5.80 -6.53
N THR A 148 -13.34 6.70 -6.90
CA THR A 148 -11.98 6.67 -6.36
C THR A 148 -11.94 7.01 -4.87
N SER A 149 -12.76 7.93 -4.42
CA SER A 149 -12.90 8.24 -3.00
C SER A 149 -13.52 7.07 -2.21
N ALA A 150 -14.58 6.45 -2.73
CA ALA A 150 -15.31 5.39 -2.02
C ALA A 150 -14.50 4.09 -1.89
N TYR A 151 -13.80 3.68 -2.94
CA TYR A 151 -13.14 2.38 -2.98
C TYR A 151 -11.65 2.42 -2.67
N PHE A 152 -10.98 3.54 -2.88
CA PHE A 152 -9.53 3.68 -2.66
C PHE A 152 -9.19 4.66 -1.54
N ASP A 153 -10.20 5.22 -0.87
CA ASP A 153 -10.01 6.25 0.18
C ASP A 153 -9.20 7.45 -0.33
N ALA A 154 -9.36 7.77 -1.62
CA ALA A 154 -8.56 8.77 -2.29
C ALA A 154 -9.03 10.19 -2.00
N ARG A 155 -8.09 11.08 -1.65
CA ARG A 155 -8.33 12.52 -1.68
C ARG A 155 -8.31 12.99 -3.13
N VAL A 156 -9.36 13.67 -3.55
CA VAL A 156 -9.45 14.24 -4.91
C VAL A 156 -9.48 15.77 -4.81
N ALA A 157 -8.57 16.47 -5.51
CA ALA A 157 -8.52 17.92 -5.50
C ALA A 157 -8.03 18.47 -6.84
N GLY A 158 -8.63 19.60 -7.26
CA GLY A 158 -8.14 20.40 -8.38
C GLY A 158 -6.97 21.29 -7.95
N LEU A 159 -6.00 21.45 -8.83
CA LEU A 159 -4.87 22.35 -8.66
C LEU A 159 -4.62 23.16 -9.93
N ASP A 160 -4.16 24.37 -9.77
CA ASP A 160 -3.53 25.13 -10.84
C ASP A 160 -2.04 24.78 -10.92
N PHE A 161 -1.69 23.84 -11.80
CA PHE A 161 -0.29 23.42 -11.98
C PHE A 161 0.62 24.52 -12.54
N THR A 162 0.09 25.70 -12.86
CA THR A 162 0.89 26.87 -13.28
C THR A 162 1.21 27.81 -12.12
N ASP A 163 0.53 27.65 -10.98
CA ASP A 163 0.79 28.40 -9.76
C ASP A 163 1.71 27.58 -8.82
N PRO A 164 2.96 28.04 -8.58
CA PRO A 164 3.87 27.33 -7.68
C PRO A 164 3.44 27.34 -6.21
N ALA A 165 2.38 28.06 -5.85
CA ALA A 165 1.78 28.09 -4.51
C ALA A 165 0.56 27.16 -4.35
N SER A 166 0.15 26.45 -5.42
CA SER A 166 -0.97 25.50 -5.40
C SER A 166 -0.67 24.23 -4.64
#